data_08f5d06a132d5a51270ec45562aa2b68
#
_entry.id   08f5d06a132d5a51270ec45562aa2b68
#
_cell.length_a   1.000
_cell.length_b   1.000
_cell.length_c   1.000
_cell.angle_alpha   90.00
_cell.angle_beta   90.00
_cell.angle_gamma   90.00
#
_symmetry.space_group_name_H-M   'P 1'
#
loop_
_entity.id
_entity.type
_entity.pdbx_description
1 polymer ?
#
loop_
_entity_poly.entity_id
_entity_poly.type
_entity_poly.pdbx_seq_one_letter_code
_entity_poly.pdbx_strand_id
1 'polypeptide(L)'
;KQHMVDIEMFNLHVQTLRNRMANKHKCFKNLKLNAWCLEQAPLGSYHVHLFLIYDGSASTYDCKLARWIGRVWMDEITEGLGYYWNCHTNKHADEDLENSDTMVANTENIQQKESYKYLNGLGMIKREDPIGLERLKSVYSYFARMTAEKIDQRLRVRVKGMRAFGCSSC
;
A
#
# COMPACT_ATOMS: atom_id res chain seq x y z
N LYS A 1 10.69 18.02 8.29
CA LYS A 1 10.36 16.87 7.39
C LYS A 1 10.16 17.45 6.00
N GLN A 2 11.03 17.08 5.07
CA GLN A 2 10.96 17.57 3.69
C GLN A 2 9.89 16.75 2.97
N HIS A 3 8.79 17.38 2.60
CA HIS A 3 7.75 16.74 1.82
C HIS A 3 8.19 16.67 0.36
N MET A 4 7.90 15.57 -0.30
CA MET A 4 8.12 15.43 -1.74
C MET A 4 7.16 16.38 -2.48
N VAL A 5 7.68 17.50 -2.95
CA VAL A 5 6.89 18.58 -3.57
C VAL A 5 6.98 18.51 -5.09
N ASP A 6 8.03 17.86 -5.62
CA ASP A 6 8.29 17.76 -7.05
C ASP A 6 7.59 16.55 -7.65
N ILE A 7 6.69 16.80 -8.61
CA ILE A 7 5.95 15.76 -9.34
C ILE A 7 6.86 14.89 -10.22
N GLU A 8 7.95 15.44 -10.75
CA GLU A 8 8.89 14.69 -11.60
C GLU A 8 9.64 13.67 -10.77
N MET A 9 10.16 14.08 -9.62
CA MET A 9 10.83 13.19 -8.67
C MET A 9 9.87 12.12 -8.14
N PHE A 10 8.65 12.51 -7.75
CA PHE A 10 7.63 11.54 -7.34
C PHE A 10 7.33 10.52 -8.44
N ASN A 11 7.20 10.96 -9.69
CA ASN A 11 6.99 10.07 -10.82
C ASN A 11 8.14 9.08 -11.02
N LEU A 12 9.39 9.52 -10.88
CA LEU A 12 10.58 8.64 -10.96
C LEU A 12 10.55 7.58 -9.86
N HIS A 13 10.24 7.96 -8.62
CA HIS A 13 10.13 7.03 -7.50
C HIS A 13 9.00 6.00 -7.73
N VAL A 14 7.84 6.43 -8.21
CA VAL A 14 6.74 5.54 -8.57
C VAL A 14 7.12 4.59 -9.70
N GLN A 15 7.84 5.05 -10.72
CA GLN A 15 8.35 4.19 -11.79
C GLN A 15 9.31 3.14 -11.24
N THR A 16 10.22 3.52 -10.35
CA THR A 16 11.14 2.60 -9.67
C THR A 16 10.39 1.54 -8.88
N LEU A 17 9.38 1.94 -8.09
CA LEU A 17 8.52 1.03 -7.35
C LEU A 17 7.81 0.03 -8.29
N ARG A 18 7.22 0.52 -9.37
CA ARG A 18 6.54 -0.32 -10.38
C ARG A 18 7.49 -1.32 -11.03
N ASN A 19 8.69 -0.89 -11.38
CA ASN A 19 9.72 -1.78 -11.94
C ASN A 19 10.11 -2.87 -10.94
N ARG A 20 10.25 -2.55 -9.65
CA ARG A 20 10.51 -3.55 -8.61
C ARG A 20 9.37 -4.57 -8.46
N MET A 21 8.13 -4.12 -8.53
CA MET A 21 6.96 -5.00 -8.53
C MET A 21 6.93 -5.92 -9.77
N ALA A 22 7.14 -5.38 -10.95
CA ALA A 22 7.15 -6.12 -12.21
C ALA A 22 8.28 -7.17 -12.25
N ASN A 23 9.46 -6.84 -11.76
CA ASN A 23 10.63 -7.72 -11.71
C ASN A 23 10.67 -8.65 -10.48
N LYS A 24 9.60 -8.69 -9.67
CA LYS A 24 9.51 -9.53 -8.46
C LYS A 24 10.69 -9.35 -7.50
N HIS A 25 11.20 -8.12 -7.37
CA HIS A 25 12.40 -7.82 -6.58
C HIS A 25 12.11 -7.86 -5.07
N LYS A 26 12.96 -8.52 -4.27
CA LYS A 26 12.88 -8.57 -2.80
C LYS A 26 11.47 -8.91 -2.27
N CYS A 27 10.85 -7.94 -1.58
CA CYS A 27 9.53 -8.09 -0.97
C CYS A 27 8.40 -8.35 -1.98
N PHE A 28 8.64 -8.21 -3.26
CA PHE A 28 7.65 -8.47 -4.33
C PHE A 28 7.77 -9.87 -4.96
N LYS A 29 8.64 -10.75 -4.45
CA LYS A 29 8.92 -12.07 -5.04
C LYS A 29 7.66 -12.93 -5.27
N ASN A 30 6.75 -12.96 -4.31
CA ASN A 30 5.53 -13.78 -4.37
C ASN A 30 4.27 -12.95 -4.69
N LEU A 31 4.45 -11.73 -5.20
CA LEU A 31 3.35 -10.86 -5.62
C LEU A 31 2.64 -11.47 -6.85
N LYS A 32 1.33 -11.68 -6.74
CA LYS A 32 0.48 -12.22 -7.83
C LYS A 32 -0.18 -11.11 -8.61
N LEU A 33 -0.82 -10.18 -7.89
CA LEU A 33 -1.51 -9.05 -8.50
C LEU A 33 -1.17 -7.77 -7.75
N ASN A 34 -1.15 -6.66 -8.46
CA ASN A 34 -1.06 -5.33 -7.88
C ASN A 34 -1.97 -4.34 -8.60
N ALA A 35 -2.47 -3.39 -7.85
CA ALA A 35 -3.01 -2.14 -8.39
C ALA A 35 -2.43 -0.98 -7.60
N TRP A 36 -2.33 0.17 -8.23
CA TRP A 36 -1.83 1.38 -7.63
C TRP A 36 -2.60 2.59 -8.13
N CYS A 37 -2.73 3.60 -7.27
CA CYS A 37 -3.38 4.86 -7.58
C CYS A 37 -2.55 6.00 -7.00
N LEU A 38 -2.38 7.07 -7.77
CA LEU A 38 -1.64 8.26 -7.37
C LEU A 38 -2.62 9.37 -7.01
N GLU A 39 -2.37 9.99 -5.87
CA GLU A 39 -3.17 11.09 -5.35
C GLU A 39 -2.29 12.27 -4.94
N GLN A 40 -2.91 13.44 -4.86
CA GLN A 40 -2.31 14.64 -4.32
C GLN A 40 -3.18 15.17 -3.19
N ALA A 41 -2.60 15.28 -2.00
CA ALA A 41 -3.30 15.85 -0.86
C ALA A 41 -3.63 17.35 -1.09
N PRO A 42 -4.62 17.91 -0.38
CA PRO A 42 -4.97 19.33 -0.49
C PRO A 42 -3.79 20.28 -0.30
N LEU A 43 -2.88 19.94 0.61
CA LEU A 43 -1.65 20.71 0.89
C LEU A 43 -0.49 20.46 -0.08
N GLY A 44 -0.73 19.71 -1.17
CA GLY A 44 0.23 19.54 -2.26
C GLY A 44 1.12 18.31 -2.21
N SER A 45 1.16 17.54 -1.11
CA SER A 45 1.95 16.31 -1.04
C SER A 45 1.38 15.21 -1.95
N TYR A 46 2.27 14.43 -2.57
CA TYR A 46 1.91 13.30 -3.43
C TYR A 46 1.97 12.00 -2.65
N HIS A 47 1.06 11.08 -2.94
CA HIS A 47 1.09 9.74 -2.37
C HIS A 47 0.60 8.69 -3.35
N VAL A 48 1.04 7.46 -3.12
CA VAL A 48 0.64 6.29 -3.88
C VAL A 48 -0.09 5.32 -2.95
N HIS A 49 -1.28 4.92 -3.33
CA HIS A 49 -1.97 3.79 -2.72
C HIS A 49 -1.59 2.52 -3.45
N LEU A 50 -1.29 1.47 -2.70
CA LEU A 50 -0.96 0.16 -3.23
C LEU A 50 -1.99 -0.86 -2.76
N PHE A 51 -2.50 -1.62 -3.69
CA PHE A 51 -3.28 -2.82 -3.47
C PHE A 51 -2.49 -4.02 -3.98
N LEU A 52 -2.12 -4.94 -3.09
CA LEU A 52 -1.18 -6.02 -3.39
C LEU A 52 -1.77 -7.36 -2.96
N ILE A 53 -1.78 -8.32 -3.87
CA ILE A 53 -2.19 -9.70 -3.60
C ILE A 53 -0.98 -10.61 -3.75
N TYR A 54 -0.67 -11.33 -2.69
CA TYR A 54 0.43 -12.26 -2.62
C TYR A 54 -0.06 -13.71 -2.62
N ASP A 55 0.86 -14.62 -2.95
CA ASP A 55 0.64 -16.04 -2.77
C ASP A 55 0.59 -16.38 -1.28
N GLY A 56 -0.59 -16.70 -0.78
CA GLY A 56 -0.81 -17.02 0.63
C GLY A 56 -0.11 -18.29 1.08
N SER A 57 0.24 -19.21 0.17
CA SER A 57 1.04 -20.40 0.49
C SER A 57 2.50 -20.08 0.77
N ALA A 58 2.99 -18.97 0.22
CA ALA A 58 4.39 -18.54 0.32
C ALA A 58 4.64 -17.55 1.47
N SER A 59 3.61 -16.86 1.97
CA SER A 59 3.73 -15.89 3.05
C SER A 59 2.41 -15.66 3.77
N THR A 60 2.46 -15.79 5.10
CA THR A 60 1.32 -15.51 5.99
C THR A 60 1.51 -14.24 6.81
N TYR A 61 2.64 -13.55 6.64
CA TYR A 61 3.03 -12.38 7.45
C TYR A 61 2.77 -11.06 6.71
N ASP A 62 1.52 -10.78 6.42
CA ASP A 62 1.07 -9.60 5.70
C ASP A 62 1.54 -8.27 6.31
N CYS A 63 1.45 -8.12 7.64
CA CYS A 63 1.91 -6.93 8.34
C CYS A 63 3.42 -6.70 8.22
N LYS A 64 4.24 -7.78 8.37
CA LYS A 64 5.69 -7.70 8.19
C LYS A 64 6.06 -7.37 6.76
N LEU A 65 5.32 -7.92 5.81
CA LEU A 65 5.50 -7.65 4.39
C LEU A 65 5.19 -6.19 4.06
N ALA A 66 4.08 -5.65 4.58
CA ALA A 66 3.72 -4.24 4.41
C ALA A 66 4.80 -3.31 4.99
N ARG A 67 5.33 -3.64 6.16
CA ARG A 67 6.46 -2.91 6.77
C ARG A 67 7.73 -2.98 5.92
N TRP A 68 8.05 -4.14 5.36
CA TRP A 68 9.20 -4.28 4.47
C TRP A 68 9.04 -3.45 3.20
N ILE A 69 7.86 -3.45 2.58
CA ILE A 69 7.55 -2.61 1.42
C ILE A 69 7.71 -1.12 1.77
N GLY A 70 7.21 -0.72 2.94
CA GLY A 70 7.37 0.64 3.45
C GLY A 70 8.83 1.05 3.61
N ARG A 71 9.68 0.17 4.15
CA ARG A 71 11.14 0.41 4.24
C ARG A 71 11.80 0.49 2.87
N VAL A 72 11.47 -0.39 1.95
CA VAL A 72 11.97 -0.32 0.57
C VAL A 72 11.59 1.01 -0.08
N TRP A 73 10.40 1.51 0.17
CA TRP A 73 9.98 2.83 -0.28
C TRP A 73 10.83 3.94 0.35
N MET A 74 10.92 3.96 1.69
CA MET A 74 11.62 5.02 2.43
C MET A 74 13.13 5.02 2.17
N ASP A 75 13.78 3.86 2.34
CA ASP A 75 15.22 3.79 2.44
C ASP A 75 15.89 3.64 1.07
N GLU A 76 15.26 2.88 0.14
CA GLU A 76 15.89 2.49 -1.11
C GLU A 76 15.33 3.22 -2.34
N ILE A 77 14.09 3.70 -2.31
CA ILE A 77 13.47 4.36 -3.46
C ILE A 77 13.48 5.86 -3.28
N THR A 78 13.08 6.34 -2.11
CA THR A 78 12.96 7.79 -1.85
C THR A 78 14.10 8.37 -1.03
N GLU A 79 15.05 7.54 -0.57
CA GLU A 79 16.24 7.95 0.19
C GLU A 79 15.90 8.89 1.37
N GLY A 80 14.85 8.53 2.10
CA GLY A 80 14.36 9.29 3.26
C GLY A 80 13.41 10.44 2.93
N LEU A 81 13.12 10.74 1.66
CA LEU A 81 12.18 11.80 1.28
C LEU A 81 10.72 11.36 1.37
N GLY A 82 10.44 10.06 1.30
CA GLY A 82 9.11 9.50 1.39
C GLY A 82 8.79 8.88 2.74
N TYR A 83 7.51 8.76 3.03
CA TYR A 83 6.98 8.06 4.21
C TYR A 83 5.97 7.02 3.76
N TYR A 84 5.60 6.10 4.64
CA TYR A 84 4.52 5.16 4.38
C TYR A 84 3.52 5.10 5.53
N TRP A 85 2.31 4.68 5.19
CA TRP A 85 1.25 4.33 6.13
C TRP A 85 0.99 2.83 6.05
N ASN A 86 1.07 2.13 7.18
CA ASN A 86 0.78 0.71 7.25
C ASN A 86 -0.69 0.48 7.62
N CYS A 87 -1.50 0.08 6.65
CA CYS A 87 -2.92 -0.19 6.86
C CYS A 87 -3.19 -1.36 7.82
N HIS A 88 -2.24 -2.28 8.03
CA HIS A 88 -2.40 -3.40 8.96
C HIS A 88 -2.29 -2.99 10.43
N THR A 89 -1.52 -1.96 10.72
CA THR A 89 -1.32 -1.43 12.08
C THR A 89 -2.06 -0.13 12.30
N ASN A 90 -2.54 0.50 11.23
CA ASN A 90 -3.11 1.84 11.22
C ASN A 90 -2.13 2.89 11.78
N LYS A 91 -0.83 2.76 11.41
CA LYS A 91 0.25 3.58 11.94
C LYS A 91 1.16 4.14 10.86
N HIS A 92 1.77 5.29 11.15
CA HIS A 92 2.89 5.83 10.38
C HIS A 92 4.18 5.04 10.61
N ALA A 93 5.17 5.25 9.73
CA ALA A 93 6.45 4.57 9.73
C ALA A 93 7.17 4.61 11.08
N ASP A 94 7.24 5.79 11.70
CA ASP A 94 7.98 6.00 12.95
C ASP A 94 7.41 5.15 14.09
N GLU A 95 6.07 5.06 14.21
CA GLU A 95 5.39 4.26 15.22
C GLU A 95 5.41 2.76 14.91
N ASP A 96 5.49 2.40 13.62
CA ASP A 96 5.52 1.00 13.18
C ASP A 96 6.88 0.34 13.49
N LEU A 97 7.95 1.14 13.58
CA LEU A 97 9.30 0.68 13.88
C LEU A 97 9.55 0.45 15.39
N GLU A 98 8.96 1.27 16.25
CA GLU A 98 9.17 1.20 17.71
C GLU A 98 8.55 -0.04 18.37
N ASN A 99 7.56 -0.67 17.74
CA ASN A 99 6.83 -1.81 18.28
C ASN A 99 7.30 -3.19 17.77
N SER A 100 8.56 -3.31 17.31
CA SER A 100 9.03 -4.56 16.70
C SER A 100 9.26 -5.69 17.71
N ASP A 101 9.49 -5.41 19.00
CA ASP A 101 9.93 -6.41 19.98
C ASP A 101 9.00 -6.66 21.18
N THR A 102 7.92 -5.91 21.34
CA THR A 102 6.97 -6.11 22.45
C THR A 102 5.60 -6.58 21.96
N MET A 103 5.53 -7.83 21.53
CA MET A 103 4.27 -8.56 21.41
C MET A 103 3.85 -9.16 22.76
N VAL A 104 3.52 -8.32 23.73
CA VAL A 104 2.65 -8.75 24.83
C VAL A 104 1.23 -8.42 24.39
N ALA A 105 0.58 -9.42 23.82
CA ALA A 105 -0.78 -9.33 23.36
C ALA A 105 -1.74 -9.29 24.55
N ASN A 106 -2.30 -8.13 24.84
CA ASN A 106 -3.58 -8.07 25.52
C ASN A 106 -4.64 -8.70 24.60
N THR A 107 -5.30 -9.76 25.08
CA THR A 107 -6.25 -10.58 24.30
C THR A 107 -7.40 -9.78 23.71
N GLU A 108 -7.85 -8.69 24.35
CA GLU A 108 -8.89 -7.80 23.86
C GLU A 108 -8.46 -6.99 22.60
N ASN A 109 -7.16 -6.71 22.46
CA ASN A 109 -6.61 -6.02 21.31
C ASN A 109 -6.49 -6.92 20.07
N ILE A 110 -6.45 -8.24 20.22
CA ILE A 110 -6.30 -9.18 19.11
C ILE A 110 -7.61 -9.28 18.32
N GLN A 111 -8.75 -9.42 18.99
CA GLN A 111 -10.06 -9.51 18.34
C GLN A 111 -10.43 -8.22 17.60
N GLN A 112 -10.14 -7.05 18.17
CA GLN A 112 -10.36 -5.78 17.49
C GLN A 112 -9.43 -5.59 16.28
N LYS A 113 -8.15 -6.00 16.36
CA LYS A 113 -7.21 -5.94 15.23
C LYS A 113 -7.57 -6.90 14.11
N GLU A 114 -8.02 -8.10 14.43
CA GLU A 114 -8.48 -9.07 13.42
C GLU A 114 -9.77 -8.60 12.77
N SER A 115 -10.72 -8.08 13.54
CA SER A 115 -11.95 -7.49 13.01
C SER A 115 -11.67 -6.31 12.06
N TYR A 116 -10.73 -5.42 12.42
CA TYR A 116 -10.34 -4.29 11.56
C TYR A 116 -9.70 -4.77 10.24
N LYS A 117 -8.77 -5.71 10.30
CA LYS A 117 -8.13 -6.30 9.10
C LYS A 117 -9.17 -6.93 8.18
N TYR A 118 -10.06 -7.72 8.75
CA TYR A 118 -11.11 -8.41 8.02
C TYR A 118 -12.10 -7.43 7.35
N LEU A 119 -12.48 -6.36 8.04
CA LEU A 119 -13.36 -5.31 7.49
C LEU A 119 -12.73 -4.56 6.30
N ASN A 120 -11.42 -4.43 6.28
CA ASN A 120 -10.68 -3.69 5.25
C ASN A 120 -10.11 -4.59 4.13
N GLY A 121 -10.48 -5.88 4.07
CA GLY A 121 -9.97 -6.81 3.07
C GLY A 121 -8.48 -7.11 3.21
N LEU A 122 -7.94 -6.98 4.43
CA LEU A 122 -6.55 -7.26 4.77
C LEU A 122 -6.41 -8.68 5.33
N GLY A 123 -5.22 -9.26 5.20
CA GLY A 123 -4.91 -10.57 5.74
C GLY A 123 -5.10 -11.70 4.75
N MET A 124 -5.16 -12.92 5.28
CA MET A 124 -5.36 -14.13 4.49
C MET A 124 -6.83 -14.27 4.10
N ILE A 125 -7.11 -14.27 2.80
CA ILE A 125 -8.44 -14.52 2.25
C ILE A 125 -8.41 -15.87 1.53
N LYS A 126 -9.23 -16.80 2.00
CA LYS A 126 -9.38 -18.12 1.35
C LYS A 126 -10.25 -17.98 0.12
N ARG A 127 -9.97 -18.81 -0.88
CA ARG A 127 -10.75 -18.83 -2.14
C ARG A 127 -12.23 -19.20 -1.92
N GLU A 128 -12.48 -19.99 -0.90
CA GLU A 128 -13.82 -20.49 -0.52
C GLU A 128 -14.55 -19.55 0.46
N ASP A 129 -13.94 -18.40 0.84
CA ASP A 129 -14.55 -17.39 1.70
C ASP A 129 -15.28 -16.32 0.87
N PRO A 130 -16.60 -16.44 0.67
CA PRO A 130 -17.36 -15.50 -0.14
C PRO A 130 -17.39 -14.09 0.48
N ILE A 131 -17.38 -14.00 1.80
CA ILE A 131 -17.41 -12.70 2.51
C ILE A 131 -16.07 -11.99 2.36
N GLY A 132 -14.96 -12.71 2.53
CA GLY A 132 -13.61 -12.18 2.29
C GLY A 132 -13.42 -11.71 0.86
N LEU A 133 -13.92 -12.48 -0.12
CA LEU A 133 -13.87 -12.11 -1.53
C LEU A 133 -14.70 -10.87 -1.86
N GLU A 134 -15.91 -10.72 -1.28
CA GLU A 134 -16.72 -9.51 -1.47
C GLU A 134 -16.04 -8.26 -0.88
N ARG A 135 -15.39 -8.39 0.27
CA ARG A 135 -14.60 -7.30 0.86
C ARG A 135 -13.40 -6.92 0.01
N LEU A 136 -12.69 -7.92 -0.52
CA LEU A 136 -11.59 -7.70 -1.46
C LEU A 136 -12.05 -6.93 -2.70
N LYS A 137 -13.20 -7.32 -3.27
CA LYS A 137 -13.83 -6.60 -4.39
C LYS A 137 -14.21 -5.17 -4.01
N SER A 138 -14.73 -4.96 -2.81
CA SER A 138 -15.07 -3.63 -2.31
C SER A 138 -13.84 -2.73 -2.21
N VAL A 139 -12.73 -3.22 -1.67
CA VAL A 139 -11.46 -2.49 -1.61
C VAL A 139 -10.94 -2.17 -3.01
N TYR A 140 -10.95 -3.14 -3.91
CA TYR A 140 -10.54 -2.93 -5.30
C TYR A 140 -11.44 -1.92 -6.01
N SER A 141 -12.74 -1.99 -5.80
CA SER A 141 -13.72 -1.04 -6.36
C SER A 141 -13.51 0.37 -5.80
N TYR A 142 -13.11 0.50 -4.54
CA TYR A 142 -12.70 1.78 -3.96
C TYR A 142 -11.52 2.37 -4.71
N PHE A 143 -10.47 1.59 -4.98
CA PHE A 143 -9.35 2.01 -5.81
C PHE A 143 -9.78 2.48 -7.19
N ALA A 144 -10.67 1.76 -7.85
CA ALA A 144 -11.15 2.12 -9.18
C ALA A 144 -12.05 3.38 -9.18
N ARG A 145 -12.83 3.59 -8.12
CA ARG A 145 -13.73 4.74 -7.96
C ARG A 145 -13.05 6.00 -7.45
N MET A 146 -11.86 5.89 -6.84
CA MET A 146 -11.11 7.04 -6.31
C MET A 146 -10.91 8.16 -7.33
N THR A 147 -10.92 7.83 -8.62
CA THR A 147 -10.81 8.82 -9.69
C THR A 147 -12.09 9.62 -9.94
N ALA A 148 -13.27 9.15 -9.51
CA ALA A 148 -14.55 9.81 -9.79
C ALA A 148 -15.07 10.64 -8.60
N GLU A 149 -14.96 10.14 -7.38
CA GLU A 149 -15.59 10.72 -6.19
C GLU A 149 -14.67 11.67 -5.40
N LYS A 150 -13.34 11.49 -5.52
CA LYS A 150 -12.35 12.32 -4.81
C LYS A 150 -11.67 13.31 -5.75
N ILE A 151 -12.45 14.19 -6.36
CA ILE A 151 -11.94 15.24 -7.28
C ILE A 151 -10.81 16.04 -6.62
N ASP A 152 -10.92 16.34 -5.33
CA ASP A 152 -9.95 17.13 -4.59
C ASP A 152 -8.59 16.42 -4.35
N GLN A 153 -8.54 15.10 -4.51
CA GLN A 153 -7.33 14.30 -4.33
C GLN A 153 -6.67 13.89 -5.66
N ARG A 154 -7.22 14.33 -6.79
CA ARG A 154 -6.61 14.08 -8.10
C ARG A 154 -5.30 14.84 -8.25
N LEU A 155 -4.38 14.23 -8.99
CA LEU A 155 -3.17 14.93 -9.43
C LEU A 155 -3.55 16.18 -10.24
N ARG A 156 -3.20 17.36 -9.75
CA ARG A 156 -3.45 18.66 -10.42
C ARG A 156 -2.44 18.90 -11.53
N VAL A 157 -1.23 18.36 -11.37
CA VAL A 157 -0.15 18.43 -12.36
C VAL A 157 0.29 17.02 -12.70
N ARG A 158 0.63 16.76 -13.96
CA ARG A 158 1.15 15.45 -14.42
C ARG A 158 2.34 15.65 -15.33
N VAL A 159 3.32 14.77 -15.21
CA VAL A 159 4.40 14.63 -16.19
C VAL A 159 3.85 13.95 -17.45
N LYS A 160 4.38 14.31 -18.62
CA LYS A 160 4.01 13.65 -19.88
C LYS A 160 4.16 12.13 -19.78
N GLY A 161 3.11 11.40 -20.12
CA GLY A 161 3.07 9.92 -20.04
C GLY A 161 2.82 9.35 -18.63
N MET A 162 2.69 10.19 -17.60
CA MET A 162 2.38 9.73 -16.25
C MET A 162 0.96 9.18 -16.16
N ARG A 163 0.84 7.95 -15.67
CA ARG A 163 -0.45 7.35 -15.37
C ARG A 163 -0.79 7.60 -13.89
N ALA A 164 -2.04 7.97 -13.60
CA ALA A 164 -2.52 8.13 -12.22
C ALA A 164 -3.06 6.83 -11.62
N PHE A 165 -3.32 5.82 -12.44
CA PHE A 165 -3.80 4.50 -12.03
C PHE A 165 -3.20 3.41 -12.92
N GLY A 166 -3.02 2.23 -12.36
CA GLY A 166 -2.65 1.02 -13.09
C GLY A 166 -2.79 -0.23 -12.27
N CYS A 167 -2.79 -1.37 -12.96
CA CYS A 167 -2.76 -2.69 -12.37
C CYS A 167 -1.84 -3.60 -13.17
N SER A 168 -1.41 -4.72 -12.56
CA SER A 168 -0.78 -5.79 -13.30
C SER A 168 -1.82 -6.41 -14.25
N SER A 169 -1.44 -6.62 -15.49
CA SER A 169 -2.20 -7.50 -16.38
C SER A 169 -2.13 -8.93 -15.86
N CYS A 170 -3.27 -9.61 -15.84
CA CYS A 170 -3.34 -11.07 -15.62
C CYS A 170 -2.76 -11.80 -16.82
#